data_a2d60b8ad4fe521c27f9e1ead6fb8b6b
#
_entry.id   a2d60b8ad4fe521c27f9e1ead6fb8b6b
#
_cell.length_a   1.000
_cell.length_b   1.000
_cell.length_c   1.000
_cell.angle_alpha   90.00
_cell.angle_beta   90.00
_cell.angle_gamma   90.00
#
_symmetry.space_group_name_H-M   'P 1'
#
loop_
_entity.id
_entity.type
_entity.pdbx_description
1 polymer ?
#
loop_
_entity_poly.entity_id
_entity_poly.type
_entity_poly.pdbx_seq_one_letter_code
_entity_poly.pdbx_strand_id
1 'polypeptide(L)'
;MGSTRQIFRGAGAELRDVYDLQSSLAVVNVRTGAVLTSPGIANPDRLETFPCWSADGKTLYFSSAKMFWGQDKSPPLADLAQTKYDLMCVRFDAEKGVFSQPETVLAAEDTGLSITEPRTSPDGRYLLFCMSDYGGFPIHQSSCDLYLMDLKTGIYRRLECNSDQSDSWHCWSSNSRWIVFSSKRDNGLLARPYFSYFDPEGREHKPFVLPQKDPTFYDTWLKTYNVPELVSGPVTIPQEELLRAINSKDVSTDGAPKAKTPGQAYEGPN
;
A
#
# COMPACT_ATOMS: atom_id res chain seq x y z
N MET A 1 8.85 -5.43 -3.78
CA MET A 1 8.71 -4.78 -5.09
C MET A 1 7.55 -5.45 -5.79
N GLY A 2 6.61 -4.71 -6.31
CA GLY A 2 5.51 -5.27 -7.11
C GLY A 2 5.68 -4.85 -8.58
N SER A 3 5.36 -5.74 -9.51
CA SER A 3 5.18 -5.38 -10.92
C SER A 3 3.69 -5.25 -11.14
N THR A 4 3.23 -4.11 -11.62
CA THR A 4 1.80 -3.86 -11.83
C THR A 4 1.54 -3.38 -13.25
N ARG A 5 0.42 -3.85 -13.81
CA ARG A 5 -0.22 -3.23 -14.97
C ARG A 5 -1.46 -2.53 -14.48
N GLN A 6 -1.57 -1.25 -14.73
CA GLN A 6 -2.64 -0.40 -14.20
C GLN A 6 -3.48 0.22 -15.32
N ILE A 7 -4.72 0.50 -15.02
CA ILE A 7 -5.61 1.29 -15.85
C ILE A 7 -6.11 2.50 -15.08
N PHE A 8 -6.12 3.65 -15.75
CA PHE A 8 -6.62 4.92 -15.23
C PHE A 8 -7.96 5.23 -15.87
N ARG A 9 -8.97 5.51 -15.06
CA ARG A 9 -10.32 5.86 -15.57
C ARG A 9 -10.89 7.01 -14.77
N GLY A 10 -11.77 7.77 -15.40
CA GLY A 10 -12.62 8.74 -14.73
C GLY A 10 -13.90 8.06 -14.24
N ALA A 11 -14.29 8.30 -12.99
CA ALA A 11 -15.49 7.76 -12.38
C ALA A 11 -16.18 8.82 -11.51
N GLY A 12 -17.46 9.05 -11.75
CA GLY A 12 -18.30 9.93 -10.93
C GLY A 12 -17.80 11.37 -10.80
N ALA A 13 -17.88 11.92 -9.60
CA ALA A 13 -17.38 13.27 -9.26
C ALA A 13 -15.84 13.31 -9.17
N GLU A 14 -15.19 12.22 -8.73
CA GLU A 14 -13.76 12.01 -8.87
C GLU A 14 -13.48 11.52 -10.29
N LEU A 15 -12.74 12.30 -11.04
CA LEU A 15 -12.42 12.02 -12.45
C LEU A 15 -11.35 10.94 -12.64
N ARG A 16 -10.77 10.44 -11.56
CA ARG A 16 -9.67 9.47 -11.59
C ARG A 16 -10.07 8.22 -10.80
N ASP A 17 -9.75 7.10 -11.37
CA ASP A 17 -9.74 5.81 -10.67
C ASP A 17 -8.61 4.96 -11.24
N VAL A 18 -7.95 4.18 -10.41
CA VAL A 18 -6.78 3.39 -10.77
C VAL A 18 -6.96 1.98 -10.27
N TYR A 19 -6.86 1.02 -11.18
CA TYR A 19 -6.99 -0.39 -10.90
C TYR A 19 -5.73 -1.14 -11.32
N ASP A 20 -5.34 -2.13 -10.54
CA ASP A 20 -4.34 -3.11 -10.94
C ASP A 20 -4.98 -4.13 -11.87
N LEU A 21 -4.37 -4.35 -13.04
CA LEU A 21 -4.79 -5.39 -13.98
C LEU A 21 -3.94 -6.66 -13.85
N GLN A 22 -2.72 -6.50 -13.40
CA GLN A 22 -1.77 -7.56 -13.06
C GLN A 22 -0.83 -7.01 -11.99
N SER A 23 -0.59 -7.79 -10.97
CA SER A 23 0.39 -7.42 -9.93
C SER A 23 0.94 -8.68 -9.26
N SER A 24 2.23 -8.66 -8.94
CA SER A 24 2.93 -9.71 -8.23
C SER A 24 3.98 -9.12 -7.32
N LEU A 25 4.33 -9.81 -6.25
CA LEU A 25 5.32 -9.34 -5.30
C LEU A 25 6.65 -10.10 -5.46
N ALA A 26 7.73 -9.41 -5.12
CA ALA A 26 9.05 -10.00 -5.00
C ALA A 26 9.82 -9.32 -3.86
N VAL A 27 10.71 -10.06 -3.22
CA VAL A 27 11.65 -9.55 -2.23
C VAL A 27 13.02 -9.40 -2.89
N VAL A 28 13.62 -8.22 -2.74
CA VAL A 28 14.94 -7.93 -3.28
C VAL A 28 15.95 -7.84 -2.14
N ASN A 29 17.02 -8.60 -2.21
CA ASN A 29 18.16 -8.42 -1.33
C ASN A 29 18.97 -7.22 -1.83
N VAL A 30 18.91 -6.11 -1.11
CA VAL A 30 19.55 -4.84 -1.52
C VAL A 30 21.08 -4.89 -1.58
N ARG A 31 21.72 -5.88 -0.93
CA ARG A 31 23.20 -6.04 -0.95
C ARG A 31 23.67 -6.86 -2.15
N THR A 32 22.88 -7.84 -2.56
CA THR A 32 23.28 -8.78 -3.62
C THR A 32 22.52 -8.57 -4.92
N GLY A 33 21.43 -7.77 -4.91
CA GLY A 33 20.51 -7.64 -6.03
C GLY A 33 19.64 -8.87 -6.29
N ALA A 34 19.79 -9.95 -5.50
CA ALA A 34 19.00 -11.15 -5.68
C ALA A 34 17.51 -10.90 -5.47
N VAL A 35 16.70 -11.42 -6.41
CA VAL A 35 15.23 -11.29 -6.38
C VAL A 35 14.64 -12.64 -6.05
N LEU A 36 13.79 -12.67 -5.02
CA LEU A 36 13.11 -13.86 -4.53
C LEU A 36 11.59 -13.67 -4.68
N THR A 37 10.91 -14.69 -5.13
CA THR A 37 9.45 -14.75 -5.18
C THR A 37 8.97 -16.18 -4.90
N SER A 38 7.68 -16.34 -4.71
CA SER A 38 7.04 -17.66 -4.55
C SER A 38 5.63 -17.64 -5.10
N PRO A 39 5.02 -18.81 -5.41
CA PRO A 39 3.62 -18.86 -5.83
C PRO A 39 2.62 -18.26 -4.84
N GLY A 40 3.00 -18.10 -3.58
CA GLY A 40 2.17 -17.50 -2.54
C GLY A 40 2.13 -15.96 -2.57
N ILE A 41 3.05 -15.30 -3.29
CA ILE A 41 3.14 -13.84 -3.44
C ILE A 41 3.24 -13.39 -4.91
N ALA A 42 3.21 -14.34 -5.85
CA ALA A 42 3.22 -14.11 -7.29
C ALA A 42 2.35 -15.19 -7.98
N ASN A 43 1.08 -15.24 -7.60
CA ASN A 43 0.11 -16.17 -8.17
C ASN A 43 -0.46 -15.58 -9.46
N PRO A 44 -0.37 -16.27 -10.61
CA PRO A 44 -0.85 -15.74 -11.90
C PRO A 44 -2.36 -15.51 -11.96
N ASP A 45 -3.13 -16.10 -11.04
CA ASP A 45 -4.58 -15.98 -10.96
C ASP A 45 -5.04 -14.95 -9.90
N ARG A 46 -4.09 -14.24 -9.29
CA ARG A 46 -4.38 -13.22 -8.26
C ARG A 46 -3.64 -11.93 -8.55
N LEU A 47 -4.13 -10.89 -7.94
CA LEU A 47 -3.45 -9.60 -7.83
C LEU A 47 -2.81 -9.57 -6.43
N GLU A 48 -1.51 -9.36 -6.33
CA GLU A 48 -0.82 -9.11 -5.07
C GLU A 48 -0.16 -7.73 -5.09
N THR A 49 -0.52 -6.89 -4.12
CA THR A 49 -0.09 -5.48 -4.08
C THR A 49 0.10 -4.98 -2.64
N PHE A 50 0.56 -3.77 -2.47
CA PHE A 50 0.75 -3.09 -1.19
C PHE A 50 1.54 -3.89 -0.14
N PRO A 51 2.76 -4.35 -0.45
CA PRO A 51 3.56 -5.13 0.52
C PRO A 51 4.05 -4.27 1.68
N CYS A 52 4.01 -4.84 2.88
CA CYS A 52 4.56 -4.24 4.09
C CYS A 52 5.20 -5.29 4.98
N TRP A 53 6.44 -5.07 5.41
CA TRP A 53 7.10 -5.93 6.39
C TRP A 53 6.60 -5.66 7.81
N SER A 54 6.51 -6.73 8.61
CA SER A 54 6.42 -6.60 10.06
C SER A 54 7.65 -5.90 10.63
N ALA A 55 7.52 -5.31 11.81
CA ALA A 55 8.62 -4.58 12.46
C ALA A 55 9.87 -5.44 12.69
N ASP A 56 9.73 -6.76 12.86
CA ASP A 56 10.84 -7.71 13.02
C ASP A 56 11.37 -8.28 11.68
N GLY A 57 10.76 -7.88 10.55
CA GLY A 57 11.14 -8.31 9.21
C GLY A 57 10.86 -9.78 8.88
N LYS A 58 10.06 -10.49 9.68
CA LYS A 58 9.78 -11.91 9.49
C LYS A 58 8.47 -12.23 8.81
N THR A 59 7.56 -11.28 8.77
CA THR A 59 6.24 -11.42 8.13
C THR A 59 6.06 -10.34 7.08
N LEU A 60 5.65 -10.73 5.89
CA LEU A 60 5.25 -9.82 4.83
C LEU A 60 3.72 -9.81 4.77
N TYR A 61 3.12 -8.67 5.09
CA TYR A 61 1.71 -8.39 4.87
C TYR A 61 1.49 -7.84 3.48
N PHE A 62 0.38 -8.15 2.86
CA PHE A 62 0.04 -7.65 1.53
C PHE A 62 -1.46 -7.77 1.26
N SER A 63 -1.93 -7.08 0.24
CA SER A 63 -3.29 -7.19 -0.26
C SER A 63 -3.33 -8.16 -1.43
N SER A 64 -4.31 -9.08 -1.46
CA SER A 64 -4.45 -10.04 -2.55
C SER A 64 -5.90 -10.21 -2.96
N ALA A 65 -6.19 -10.14 -4.26
CA ALA A 65 -7.51 -10.35 -4.81
C ALA A 65 -7.50 -11.42 -5.92
N LYS A 66 -8.61 -12.13 -6.06
CA LYS A 66 -8.80 -13.04 -7.19
C LYS A 66 -8.92 -12.22 -8.47
N MET A 67 -8.19 -12.61 -9.49
CA MET A 67 -8.32 -12.04 -10.83
C MET A 67 -9.41 -12.78 -11.60
N PHE A 68 -10.44 -12.05 -12.08
CA PHE A 68 -11.57 -12.62 -12.80
C PHE A 68 -11.39 -12.58 -14.32
N TRP A 69 -10.28 -12.06 -14.81
CA TRP A 69 -9.93 -11.93 -16.23
C TRP A 69 -8.58 -12.57 -16.52
N GLY A 70 -8.33 -12.92 -17.76
CA GLY A 70 -7.04 -13.46 -18.17
C GLY A 70 -5.95 -12.38 -18.22
N GLN A 71 -4.70 -12.79 -18.08
CA GLN A 71 -3.53 -11.88 -17.97
C GLN A 71 -3.40 -10.87 -19.14
N ASP A 72 -3.89 -11.19 -20.32
CA ASP A 72 -3.78 -10.35 -21.53
C ASP A 72 -5.07 -9.57 -21.84
N LYS A 73 -6.07 -9.59 -20.96
CA LYS A 73 -7.35 -8.93 -21.18
C LYS A 73 -7.51 -7.69 -20.33
N SER A 74 -8.10 -6.65 -20.92
CA SER A 74 -8.64 -5.52 -20.17
C SER A 74 -10.08 -5.86 -19.76
N PRO A 75 -10.35 -6.03 -18.46
CA PRO A 75 -11.70 -6.39 -18.01
C PRO A 75 -12.69 -5.24 -18.21
N PRO A 76 -13.98 -5.55 -18.27
CA PRO A 76 -15.03 -4.54 -18.15
C PRO A 76 -14.91 -3.78 -16.82
N LEU A 77 -15.37 -2.53 -16.80
CA LEU A 77 -15.34 -1.70 -15.59
C LEU A 77 -16.12 -2.34 -14.43
N ALA A 78 -17.22 -3.00 -14.75
CA ALA A 78 -18.05 -3.69 -13.76
C ALA A 78 -17.30 -4.79 -13.01
N ASP A 79 -16.38 -5.50 -13.69
CA ASP A 79 -15.57 -6.56 -13.08
C ASP A 79 -14.50 -5.95 -12.16
N LEU A 80 -13.89 -4.82 -12.56
CA LEU A 80 -12.94 -4.08 -11.72
C LEU A 80 -13.59 -3.58 -10.43
N ALA A 81 -14.82 -3.03 -10.53
CA ALA A 81 -15.57 -2.55 -9.37
C ALA A 81 -16.01 -3.66 -8.41
N GLN A 82 -16.02 -4.93 -8.85
CA GLN A 82 -16.31 -6.09 -8.00
C GLN A 82 -15.07 -6.68 -7.34
N THR A 83 -13.86 -6.27 -7.78
CA THR A 83 -12.61 -6.77 -7.19
C THR A 83 -12.51 -6.29 -5.75
N LYS A 84 -12.26 -7.20 -4.82
CA LYS A 84 -12.00 -6.89 -3.43
C LYS A 84 -10.75 -7.62 -2.98
N TYR A 85 -9.88 -6.90 -2.28
CA TYR A 85 -8.64 -7.45 -1.76
C TYR A 85 -8.84 -7.98 -0.35
N ASP A 86 -8.31 -9.18 -0.12
CA ASP A 86 -8.08 -9.73 1.22
C ASP A 86 -6.78 -9.16 1.80
N LEU A 87 -6.70 -9.04 3.10
CA LEU A 87 -5.44 -8.84 3.81
C LEU A 87 -4.77 -10.19 4.06
N MET A 88 -3.59 -10.37 3.50
CA MET A 88 -2.83 -11.62 3.55
C MET A 88 -1.49 -11.42 4.25
N CYS A 89 -0.89 -12.53 4.69
CA CYS A 89 0.49 -12.55 5.11
C CYS A 89 1.22 -13.82 4.71
N VAL A 90 2.55 -13.72 4.63
CA VAL A 90 3.48 -14.86 4.53
C VAL A 90 4.62 -14.64 5.51
N ARG A 91 5.13 -15.72 6.11
CA ARG A 91 6.37 -15.67 6.87
C ARG A 91 7.55 -15.81 5.91
N PHE A 92 8.63 -15.13 6.21
CA PHE A 92 9.86 -15.16 5.42
C PHE A 92 11.05 -15.57 6.30
N ASP A 93 11.72 -16.63 5.94
CA ASP A 93 12.99 -17.06 6.52
C ASP A 93 14.13 -16.42 5.67
N ALA A 94 14.71 -15.35 6.17
CA ALA A 94 15.75 -14.61 5.45
C ALA A 94 17.08 -15.39 5.31
N GLU A 95 17.36 -16.36 6.20
CA GLU A 95 18.56 -17.18 6.14
C GLU A 95 18.45 -18.22 5.02
N LYS A 96 17.26 -18.79 4.85
CA LYS A 96 17.00 -19.80 3.81
C LYS A 96 16.45 -19.21 2.52
N GLY A 97 15.98 -17.95 2.54
CA GLY A 97 15.33 -17.30 1.40
C GLY A 97 14.00 -17.96 1.00
N VAL A 98 13.24 -18.47 1.98
CA VAL A 98 11.98 -19.18 1.72
C VAL A 98 10.78 -18.52 2.38
N PHE A 99 9.63 -18.62 1.70
CA PHE A 99 8.34 -18.16 2.18
C PHE A 99 7.50 -19.32 2.71
N SER A 100 6.67 -19.05 3.73
CA SER A 100 5.60 -19.97 4.12
C SER A 100 4.47 -19.99 3.07
N GLN A 101 3.48 -20.85 3.27
CA GLN A 101 2.20 -20.70 2.60
C GLN A 101 1.54 -19.39 3.03
N PRO A 102 0.79 -18.70 2.13
CA PRO A 102 0.05 -17.50 2.48
C PRO A 102 -1.10 -17.82 3.44
N GLU A 103 -1.31 -16.94 4.39
CA GLU A 103 -2.41 -17.00 5.37
C GLU A 103 -3.30 -15.77 5.22
N THR A 104 -4.61 -15.94 5.28
CA THR A 104 -5.56 -14.82 5.30
C THR A 104 -5.62 -14.24 6.71
N VAL A 105 -5.31 -12.95 6.82
CA VAL A 105 -5.40 -12.20 8.08
C VAL A 105 -6.82 -11.65 8.28
N LEU A 106 -7.40 -11.12 7.20
CA LEU A 106 -8.78 -10.61 7.18
C LEU A 106 -9.33 -10.76 5.77
N ALA A 107 -10.45 -11.45 5.63
CA ALA A 107 -11.06 -11.69 4.33
C ALA A 107 -12.01 -10.55 3.94
N ALA A 108 -11.99 -10.17 2.67
CA ALA A 108 -12.93 -9.22 2.10
C ALA A 108 -14.38 -9.75 2.14
N GLU A 109 -14.55 -11.07 2.06
CA GLU A 109 -15.85 -11.73 2.18
C GLU A 109 -16.49 -11.50 3.56
N ASP A 110 -15.68 -11.54 4.63
CA ASP A 110 -16.15 -11.36 6.01
C ASP A 110 -16.53 -9.91 6.31
N THR A 111 -15.85 -8.94 5.67
CA THR A 111 -16.04 -7.51 5.92
C THR A 111 -17.00 -6.84 4.95
N GLY A 112 -17.17 -7.42 3.77
CA GLY A 112 -17.88 -6.79 2.65
C GLY A 112 -17.08 -5.69 1.96
N LEU A 113 -15.83 -5.39 2.41
CA LEU A 113 -14.98 -4.30 1.92
C LEU A 113 -13.66 -4.84 1.36
N SER A 114 -13.03 -4.07 0.50
CA SER A 114 -11.68 -4.32 0.00
C SER A 114 -10.65 -3.78 0.97
N ILE A 115 -9.60 -4.55 1.28
CA ILE A 115 -8.59 -4.23 2.29
C ILE A 115 -7.26 -3.96 1.63
N THR A 116 -6.71 -2.75 1.80
CA THR A 116 -5.52 -2.29 1.09
C THR A 116 -4.54 -1.56 2.01
N GLU A 117 -3.31 -1.35 1.52
CA GLU A 117 -2.28 -0.51 2.15
C GLU A 117 -1.92 -0.90 3.60
N PRO A 118 -1.66 -2.18 3.91
CA PRO A 118 -1.25 -2.55 5.26
C PRO A 118 0.08 -1.86 5.62
N ARG A 119 0.17 -1.31 6.86
CA ARG A 119 1.37 -0.69 7.43
C ARG A 119 1.50 -1.07 8.89
N THR A 120 2.53 -1.84 9.25
CA THR A 120 2.81 -2.19 10.64
C THR A 120 3.38 -1.01 11.39
N SER A 121 2.99 -0.82 12.65
CA SER A 121 3.67 0.13 13.53
C SER A 121 5.09 -0.35 13.83
N PRO A 122 6.08 0.56 13.96
CA PRO A 122 7.48 0.20 14.25
C PRO A 122 7.68 -0.59 15.53
N ASP A 123 6.80 -0.46 16.52
CA ASP A 123 6.81 -1.27 17.76
C ASP A 123 6.22 -2.68 17.57
N GLY A 124 5.69 -2.99 16.40
CA GLY A 124 5.12 -4.29 16.05
C GLY A 124 3.77 -4.59 16.70
N ARG A 125 3.13 -3.60 17.34
CA ARG A 125 1.86 -3.79 18.06
C ARG A 125 0.64 -3.73 17.15
N TYR A 126 0.67 -2.86 16.17
CA TYR A 126 -0.48 -2.54 15.33
C TYR A 126 -0.23 -2.76 13.85
N LEU A 127 -1.31 -3.06 13.15
CA LEU A 127 -1.40 -3.00 11.68
C LEU A 127 -2.45 -1.97 11.31
N LEU A 128 -2.06 -0.92 10.61
CA LEU A 128 -2.92 0.11 10.04
C LEU A 128 -3.17 -0.24 8.57
N PHE A 129 -4.40 -0.13 8.09
CA PHE A 129 -4.78 -0.46 6.72
C PHE A 129 -6.00 0.34 6.29
N CYS A 130 -6.28 0.37 4.99
CA CYS A 130 -7.47 0.97 4.42
C CYS A 130 -8.53 -0.08 4.14
N MET A 131 -9.81 0.31 4.29
CA MET A 131 -10.93 -0.45 3.75
C MET A 131 -11.82 0.47 2.91
N SER A 132 -12.27 -0.04 1.74
CA SER A 132 -13.09 0.69 0.77
C SER A 132 -14.06 -0.25 0.06
N ASP A 133 -15.01 0.29 -0.71
CA ASP A 133 -16.06 -0.50 -1.36
C ASP A 133 -15.54 -1.51 -2.38
N TYR A 134 -14.43 -1.19 -3.06
CA TYR A 134 -13.83 -2.05 -4.08
C TYR A 134 -12.30 -1.90 -4.17
N GLY A 135 -11.66 -2.81 -4.90
CA GLY A 135 -10.22 -2.83 -5.13
C GLY A 135 -9.79 -1.86 -6.23
N GLY A 136 -9.23 -0.76 -5.82
CA GLY A 136 -8.64 0.29 -6.64
C GLY A 136 -7.78 1.15 -5.75
N PHE A 137 -7.21 2.26 -6.28
CA PHE A 137 -6.45 3.16 -5.43
C PHE A 137 -7.37 3.88 -4.45
N PRO A 138 -7.21 3.65 -3.15
CA PRO A 138 -8.16 4.11 -2.13
C PRO A 138 -8.31 5.63 -2.07
N ILE A 139 -7.28 6.41 -2.46
CA ILE A 139 -7.32 7.88 -2.52
C ILE A 139 -8.41 8.42 -3.44
N HIS A 140 -8.91 7.62 -4.39
CA HIS A 140 -9.96 8.00 -5.35
C HIS A 140 -11.36 7.57 -4.91
N GLN A 141 -11.48 6.88 -3.78
CA GLN A 141 -12.74 6.36 -3.26
C GLN A 141 -13.15 7.09 -1.99
N SER A 142 -14.29 7.81 -2.01
CA SER A 142 -14.79 8.52 -0.83
C SER A 142 -15.16 7.58 0.33
N SER A 143 -15.42 6.31 0.04
CA SER A 143 -15.69 5.26 1.04
C SER A 143 -14.42 4.74 1.74
N CYS A 144 -13.24 5.21 1.35
CA CYS A 144 -12.00 4.72 1.95
C CYS A 144 -11.75 5.31 3.33
N ASP A 145 -11.63 4.42 4.31
CA ASP A 145 -11.35 4.71 5.71
C ASP A 145 -10.11 3.97 6.20
N LEU A 146 -9.46 4.53 7.22
CA LEU A 146 -8.38 3.92 7.98
C LEU A 146 -8.93 3.00 9.07
N TYR A 147 -8.33 1.82 9.19
CA TYR A 147 -8.62 0.82 10.21
C TYR A 147 -7.34 0.39 10.92
N LEU A 148 -7.46 0.09 12.21
CA LEU A 148 -6.37 -0.35 13.06
C LEU A 148 -6.66 -1.73 13.63
N MET A 149 -5.74 -2.67 13.45
CA MET A 149 -5.77 -3.99 14.08
C MET A 149 -4.69 -4.09 15.16
N ASP A 150 -5.03 -4.57 16.34
CA ASP A 150 -4.06 -5.02 17.33
C ASP A 150 -3.55 -6.41 16.94
N LEU A 151 -2.26 -6.51 16.58
CA LEU A 151 -1.67 -7.75 16.05
C LEU A 151 -1.59 -8.88 17.09
N LYS A 152 -1.70 -8.57 18.37
CA LYS A 152 -1.72 -9.58 19.44
C LYS A 152 -3.08 -10.26 19.55
N THR A 153 -4.15 -9.52 19.38
CA THR A 153 -5.52 -10.00 19.58
C THR A 153 -6.26 -10.32 18.29
N GLY A 154 -5.81 -9.76 17.15
CA GLY A 154 -6.51 -9.79 15.88
C GLY A 154 -7.76 -8.90 15.83
N ILE A 155 -8.07 -8.16 16.91
CA ILE A 155 -9.22 -7.25 16.95
C ILE A 155 -8.90 -6.00 16.15
N TYR A 156 -9.81 -5.59 15.26
CA TYR A 156 -9.66 -4.39 14.46
C TYR A 156 -10.87 -3.46 14.61
N ARG A 157 -10.66 -2.18 14.32
CA ARG A 157 -11.67 -1.13 14.37
C ARG A 157 -11.43 -0.05 13.33
N ARG A 158 -12.49 0.63 12.91
CA ARG A 158 -12.41 1.88 12.15
C ARG A 158 -11.85 2.98 13.05
N LEU A 159 -10.97 3.83 12.53
CA LEU A 159 -10.44 4.97 13.28
C LEU A 159 -11.46 6.11 13.34
N GLU A 160 -11.51 6.79 14.49
CA GLU A 160 -12.36 7.99 14.68
C GLU A 160 -11.78 9.24 13.98
N CYS A 161 -10.50 9.20 13.59
CA CYS A 161 -9.87 10.29 12.84
C CYS A 161 -10.27 10.33 11.36
N ASN A 162 -11.03 9.36 10.85
CA ASN A 162 -11.58 9.36 9.50
C ASN A 162 -12.60 10.49 9.29
N SER A 163 -12.88 10.79 8.03
CA SER A 163 -13.87 11.77 7.58
C SER A 163 -14.98 11.10 6.75
N ASP A 164 -15.79 11.88 6.07
CA ASP A 164 -16.77 11.47 5.07
C ASP A 164 -16.19 11.43 3.64
N GLN A 165 -14.88 11.63 3.51
CA GLN A 165 -14.12 11.58 2.26
C GLN A 165 -12.98 10.58 2.39
N SER A 166 -12.26 10.31 1.29
CA SER A 166 -11.12 9.41 1.31
C SER A 166 -10.06 9.81 2.35
N ASP A 167 -9.74 8.85 3.23
CA ASP A 167 -8.62 8.89 4.16
C ASP A 167 -7.74 7.66 3.89
N SER A 168 -6.51 7.84 3.36
CA SER A 168 -5.66 6.76 2.83
C SER A 168 -4.18 7.13 2.81
N TRP A 169 -3.33 6.27 2.21
CA TRP A 169 -1.90 6.51 2.04
C TRP A 169 -1.22 6.93 3.34
N HIS A 170 -1.36 6.11 4.35
CA HIS A 170 -0.88 6.39 5.71
C HIS A 170 0.55 5.88 5.95
N CYS A 171 1.25 6.54 6.87
CA CYS A 171 2.58 6.16 7.33
C CYS A 171 2.71 6.38 8.85
N TRP A 172 3.40 5.47 9.54
CA TRP A 172 3.74 5.61 10.94
C TRP A 172 5.02 6.43 11.15
N SER A 173 5.06 7.20 12.23
CA SER A 173 6.32 7.73 12.75
C SER A 173 7.15 6.61 13.40
N SER A 174 8.48 6.77 13.40
CA SER A 174 9.43 5.78 13.94
C SER A 174 9.21 5.45 15.44
N ASN A 175 8.53 6.31 16.18
CA ASN A 175 8.19 6.09 17.60
C ASN A 175 6.80 5.49 17.81
N SER A 176 6.09 5.09 16.75
CA SER A 176 4.73 4.51 16.78
C SER A 176 3.66 5.39 17.45
N ARG A 177 3.88 6.72 17.50
CA ARG A 177 2.99 7.66 18.19
C ARG A 177 2.25 8.60 17.26
N TRP A 178 2.65 8.68 16.01
CA TRP A 178 2.01 9.53 15.03
C TRP A 178 1.77 8.76 13.75
N ILE A 179 0.67 9.09 13.11
CA ILE A 179 0.45 8.75 11.71
C ILE A 179 0.35 10.03 10.91
N VAL A 180 0.78 9.98 9.65
CA VAL A 180 0.43 10.91 8.60
C VAL A 180 -0.37 10.17 7.55
N PHE A 181 -1.38 10.78 7.00
CA PHE A 181 -2.22 10.19 5.96
C PHE A 181 -2.75 11.26 5.01
N SER A 182 -3.08 10.85 3.79
CA SER A 182 -3.73 11.70 2.80
C SER A 182 -5.23 11.72 3.03
N SER A 183 -5.81 12.90 3.16
CA SER A 183 -7.24 13.10 3.37
C SER A 183 -7.81 14.10 2.39
N LYS A 184 -8.97 13.79 1.82
CA LYS A 184 -9.74 14.69 0.96
C LYS A 184 -10.87 15.44 1.70
N ARG A 185 -10.88 15.44 3.03
CA ARG A 185 -11.96 15.96 3.88
C ARG A 185 -12.35 17.41 3.63
N ASP A 186 -11.45 18.23 3.08
CA ASP A 186 -11.72 19.65 2.90
C ASP A 186 -12.64 19.93 1.71
N ASN A 187 -12.49 19.18 0.60
CA ASN A 187 -13.22 19.46 -0.64
C ASN A 187 -13.53 18.25 -1.52
N GLY A 188 -13.22 17.04 -1.08
CA GLY A 188 -13.46 15.81 -1.82
C GLY A 188 -12.53 15.55 -3.04
N LEU A 189 -11.70 16.52 -3.42
CA LEU A 189 -10.87 16.47 -4.64
C LEU A 189 -9.38 16.44 -4.36
N LEU A 190 -8.91 17.39 -3.53
CA LEU A 190 -7.49 17.62 -3.30
C LEU A 190 -7.08 17.02 -1.97
N ALA A 191 -6.26 16.00 -2.01
CA ALA A 191 -5.72 15.38 -0.79
C ALA A 191 -4.74 16.31 -0.10
N ARG A 192 -4.82 16.37 1.23
CA ARG A 192 -3.92 17.08 2.14
C ARG A 192 -3.28 16.09 3.11
N PRO A 193 -2.05 16.33 3.58
CA PRO A 193 -1.44 15.51 4.63
C PRO A 193 -2.02 15.90 5.99
N TYR A 194 -2.67 14.95 6.64
CA TYR A 194 -3.21 15.06 7.99
C TYR A 194 -2.40 14.22 8.97
N PHE A 195 -2.23 14.71 10.19
CA PHE A 195 -1.54 14.03 11.27
C PHE A 195 -2.52 13.67 12.38
N SER A 196 -2.37 12.49 12.95
CA SER A 196 -3.06 12.12 14.18
C SER A 196 -2.06 11.51 15.17
N TYR A 197 -2.19 11.88 16.45
CA TYR A 197 -1.42 11.32 17.54
C TYR A 197 -2.09 10.05 18.06
N PHE A 198 -1.30 9.03 18.42
CA PHE A 198 -1.73 7.83 19.11
C PHE A 198 -1.19 7.82 20.52
N ASP A 199 -2.09 7.69 21.51
CA ASP A 199 -1.70 7.55 22.90
C ASP A 199 -1.10 6.15 23.19
N PRO A 200 -0.52 5.93 24.40
CA PRO A 200 0.03 4.63 24.77
C PRO A 200 -1.00 3.48 24.75
N GLU A 201 -2.27 3.78 24.91
CA GLU A 201 -3.41 2.85 24.86
C GLU A 201 -3.81 2.50 23.41
N GLY A 202 -3.25 3.20 22.41
CA GLY A 202 -3.52 2.98 20.99
C GLY A 202 -4.77 3.70 20.50
N ARG A 203 -5.20 4.76 21.19
CA ARG A 203 -6.30 5.61 20.73
C ARG A 203 -5.75 6.77 19.93
N GLU A 204 -6.33 6.98 18.77
CA GLU A 204 -6.03 8.17 17.95
C GLU A 204 -6.71 9.41 18.50
N HIS A 205 -6.10 10.54 18.24
CA HIS A 205 -6.61 11.85 18.59
C HIS A 205 -7.06 12.62 17.35
N LYS A 206 -7.78 13.73 17.57
CA LYS A 206 -8.30 14.58 16.49
C LYS A 206 -7.20 14.93 15.50
N PRO A 207 -7.39 14.66 14.20
CA PRO A 207 -6.39 14.95 13.20
C PRO A 207 -6.31 16.45 12.88
N PHE A 208 -5.13 16.87 12.43
CA PHE A 208 -4.89 18.24 11.94
C PHE A 208 -4.07 18.19 10.63
N VAL A 209 -4.34 19.15 9.75
CA VAL A 209 -3.61 19.27 8.48
C VAL A 209 -2.17 19.73 8.74
N LEU A 210 -1.23 19.33 7.88
CA LEU A 210 0.17 19.77 7.95
C LEU A 210 0.21 21.31 8.03
N PRO A 211 0.69 21.90 9.14
CA PRO A 211 0.73 23.35 9.30
C PRO A 211 1.61 24.00 8.25
N GLN A 212 1.14 25.11 7.70
CA GLN A 212 1.86 25.95 6.75
C GLN A 212 2.19 27.28 7.41
N LYS A 213 3.24 27.93 6.92
CA LYS A 213 3.62 29.27 7.40
C LYS A 213 2.50 30.32 7.17
N ASP A 214 1.83 30.20 6.04
CA ASP A 214 0.63 30.96 5.71
C ASP A 214 -0.60 30.09 6.01
N PRO A 215 -1.48 30.46 6.93
CA PRO A 215 -2.68 29.68 7.27
C PRO A 215 -3.67 29.56 6.11
N THR A 216 -3.63 30.45 5.12
CA THR A 216 -4.48 30.43 3.91
C THR A 216 -3.87 29.65 2.75
N PHE A 217 -2.70 29.02 2.96
CA PHE A 217 -1.97 28.30 1.92
C PHE A 217 -2.84 27.29 1.15
N TYR A 218 -3.64 26.51 1.87
CA TYR A 218 -4.48 25.48 1.25
C TYR A 218 -5.69 26.02 0.49
N ASP A 219 -6.09 27.27 0.70
CA ASP A 219 -7.22 27.89 -0.01
C ASP A 219 -6.90 28.12 -1.49
N THR A 220 -5.62 28.33 -1.79
CA THR A 220 -5.14 28.60 -3.15
C THR A 220 -4.30 27.45 -3.74
N TRP A 221 -3.99 26.42 -2.94
CA TRP A 221 -3.16 25.29 -3.37
C TRP A 221 -3.98 24.27 -4.16
N LEU A 222 -3.82 24.26 -5.48
CA LEU A 222 -4.56 23.38 -6.41
C LEU A 222 -3.87 22.05 -6.70
N LYS A 223 -2.78 21.72 -6.01
CA LYS A 223 -2.10 20.41 -6.13
C LYS A 223 -2.56 19.48 -5.03
N THR A 224 -2.60 18.19 -5.35
CA THR A 224 -2.85 17.15 -4.36
C THR A 224 -1.54 16.64 -3.76
N TYR A 225 -1.54 16.35 -2.47
CA TYR A 225 -0.52 15.53 -1.83
C TYR A 225 -0.94 14.07 -1.97
N ASN A 226 0.01 13.18 -2.31
CA ASN A 226 -0.36 11.80 -2.58
C ASN A 226 0.07 10.86 -1.45
N VAL A 227 1.32 10.44 -1.41
CA VAL A 227 1.83 9.46 -0.45
C VAL A 227 2.76 10.17 0.55
N PRO A 228 2.25 10.61 1.72
CA PRO A 228 3.10 11.22 2.74
C PRO A 228 3.91 10.13 3.45
N GLU A 229 5.21 10.37 3.63
CA GLU A 229 6.10 9.48 4.38
C GLU A 229 6.83 10.25 5.47
N LEU A 230 6.84 9.69 6.69
CA LEU A 230 7.61 10.20 7.80
C LEU A 230 9.00 9.56 7.79
N VAL A 231 10.03 10.38 7.76
CA VAL A 231 11.43 9.95 7.72
C VAL A 231 12.17 10.36 8.99
N SER A 232 13.13 9.55 9.44
CA SER A 232 13.90 9.82 10.66
C SER A 232 15.08 10.79 10.46
N GLY A 233 15.33 11.22 9.23
CA GLY A 233 16.42 12.13 8.89
C GLY A 233 16.22 12.77 7.51
N PRO A 234 17.08 13.71 7.13
CA PRO A 234 16.98 14.36 5.83
C PRO A 234 17.20 13.36 4.68
N VAL A 235 16.45 13.53 3.60
CA VAL A 235 16.71 12.82 2.34
C VAL A 235 17.97 13.42 1.72
N THR A 236 19.03 12.62 1.64
CA THR A 236 20.35 13.08 1.18
C THR A 236 20.57 12.93 -0.34
N ILE A 237 19.70 12.17 -1.00
CA ILE A 237 19.77 11.96 -2.45
C ILE A 237 19.20 13.18 -3.16
N PRO A 238 19.97 13.84 -4.05
CA PRO A 238 19.46 14.96 -4.83
C PRO A 238 18.29 14.57 -5.73
N GLN A 239 17.30 15.46 -5.87
CA GLN A 239 16.13 15.23 -6.72
C GLN A 239 16.52 14.86 -8.16
N GLU A 240 17.57 15.49 -8.69
CA GLU A 240 18.08 15.22 -10.05
C GLU A 240 18.60 13.79 -10.23
N GLU A 241 19.17 13.21 -9.17
CA GLU A 241 19.63 11.83 -9.18
C GLU A 241 18.45 10.84 -9.18
N LEU A 242 17.42 11.12 -8.40
CA LEU A 242 16.17 10.36 -8.43
C LEU A 242 15.50 10.44 -9.81
N LEU A 243 15.42 11.63 -10.40
CA LEU A 243 14.86 11.82 -11.73
C LEU A 243 15.67 11.08 -12.81
N ARG A 244 17.00 11.08 -12.71
CA ARG A 244 17.85 10.31 -13.63
C ARG A 244 17.61 8.81 -13.48
N ALA A 245 17.51 8.30 -12.26
CA ALA A 245 17.22 6.89 -12.02
C ALA A 245 15.84 6.48 -12.58
N ILE A 246 14.80 7.29 -12.36
CA ILE A 246 13.45 7.04 -12.88
C ILE A 246 13.40 7.05 -14.40
N ASN A 247 14.16 7.95 -15.06
CA ASN A 247 14.17 8.10 -16.51
C ASN A 247 15.25 7.24 -17.20
N SER A 248 16.03 6.46 -16.45
CA SER A 248 17.05 5.59 -17.04
C SER A 248 16.39 4.45 -17.81
N LYS A 249 16.93 4.13 -19.01
CA LYS A 249 16.43 3.03 -19.84
C LYS A 249 16.68 1.64 -19.23
N ASP A 250 17.48 1.55 -18.17
CA ASP A 250 17.82 0.32 -17.48
C ASP A 250 16.74 -0.13 -16.49
N VAL A 251 15.73 0.70 -16.24
CA VAL A 251 14.50 0.31 -15.56
C VAL A 251 13.49 -0.16 -16.60
N SER A 252 13.80 -1.20 -17.36
CA SER A 252 12.80 -1.85 -18.20
C SER A 252 11.91 -2.69 -17.28
N THR A 253 10.66 -2.33 -17.20
CA THR A 253 9.60 -3.13 -16.59
C THR A 253 9.37 -4.47 -17.32
N ASP A 254 9.95 -4.62 -18.51
CA ASP A 254 9.94 -5.84 -19.32
C ASP A 254 10.90 -6.93 -18.80
N GLY A 255 11.73 -6.60 -17.83
CA GLY A 255 12.70 -7.50 -17.19
C GLY A 255 12.27 -8.04 -15.83
N ALA A 256 10.98 -8.06 -15.49
CA ALA A 256 10.54 -8.81 -14.32
C ALA A 256 11.02 -10.26 -14.49
N PRO A 257 11.86 -10.79 -13.59
CA PRO A 257 12.38 -12.15 -13.73
C PRO A 257 11.17 -13.08 -13.79
N LYS A 258 11.09 -13.89 -14.86
CA LYS A 258 10.14 -15.00 -14.92
C LYS A 258 10.31 -15.77 -13.63
N ALA A 259 9.21 -16.00 -12.90
CA ALA A 259 9.21 -16.74 -11.65
C ALA A 259 10.07 -18.00 -11.82
N LYS A 260 11.21 -18.04 -11.14
CA LYS A 260 12.04 -19.24 -11.10
C LYS A 260 11.48 -20.17 -10.03
N THR A 261 11.46 -21.44 -10.35
CA THR A 261 11.13 -22.53 -9.43
C THR A 261 11.88 -22.33 -8.11
N PRO A 262 11.28 -22.66 -6.94
CA PRO A 262 11.91 -22.49 -5.64
C PRO A 262 13.31 -23.12 -5.62
N GLY A 263 14.32 -22.33 -5.28
CA GLY A 263 15.73 -22.80 -5.14
C GLY A 263 16.74 -22.28 -6.16
N GLN A 264 16.35 -21.44 -7.14
CA GLN A 264 17.33 -20.84 -8.06
C GLN A 264 17.54 -19.35 -7.75
N ALA A 265 18.76 -18.98 -7.34
CA ALA A 265 19.20 -17.60 -7.23
C ALA A 265 19.29 -16.94 -8.63
N TYR A 266 18.94 -15.66 -8.71
CA TYR A 266 19.15 -14.86 -9.92
C TYR A 266 20.64 -14.51 -10.04
N GLU A 267 21.30 -14.98 -11.12
CA GLU A 267 22.60 -14.47 -11.54
C GLU A 267 22.33 -13.26 -12.45
N GLY A 268 22.66 -12.06 -11.98
CA GLY A 268 22.56 -10.85 -12.76
C GLY A 268 23.46 -10.88 -14.00
N PRO A 269 23.19 -10.09 -15.03
CA PRO A 269 24.10 -9.97 -16.17
C PRO A 269 25.44 -9.39 -15.71
N ASN A 270 26.55 -10.00 -16.18
CA ASN A 270 27.92 -9.53 -16.00
C ASN A 270 28.12 -8.14 -16.62
#